data_012ed54782b90fe207604d935792adb2
#
_entry.id   012ed54782b90fe207604d935792adb2
#
_cell.length_a   1.000
_cell.length_b   1.000
_cell.length_c   1.000
_cell.angle_alpha   90.00
_cell.angle_beta   90.00
_cell.angle_gamma   90.00
#
_symmetry.space_group_name_H-M   'P 1'
#
loop_
_entity.id
_entity.type
_entity.pdbx_description
1 polymer ?
#
loop_
_entity_poly.entity_id
_entity_poly.type
_entity_poly.pdbx_seq_one_letter_code
_entity_poly.pdbx_strand_id
1 'polypeptide(L)'
;VDELNIGFTGLATIKKNRKYLSISICEGVQLLDLFYSIYQDSNVLQCLKYMILNDANNSLSSFMEEHYISKSTAYRIREICYSYLKCIGLNVERNQVIGEEYRIRFLIALLHYKYGIECYDINDEDINFSRNFIMITNLTIDNVYLKTTINEYGYFE
;
A
#
# COMPACT_ATOMS: atom_id res chain seq x y z
N VAL A 1 -4.84 -21.11 -9.99
CA VAL A 1 -5.69 -20.38 -10.99
C VAL A 1 -7.06 -20.09 -10.40
N ASP A 2 -7.68 -21.06 -9.75
CA ASP A 2 -9.05 -20.91 -9.24
C ASP A 2 -9.12 -19.84 -8.11
N GLU A 3 -8.16 -19.84 -7.18
CA GLU A 3 -8.05 -18.80 -6.15
C GLU A 3 -7.85 -17.40 -6.74
N LEU A 4 -7.00 -17.27 -7.78
CA LEU A 4 -6.80 -16.01 -8.49
C LEU A 4 -8.07 -15.54 -9.22
N ASN A 5 -8.83 -16.46 -9.80
CA ASN A 5 -10.10 -16.13 -10.44
C ASN A 5 -11.17 -15.67 -9.44
N ILE A 6 -11.12 -16.16 -8.20
CA ILE A 6 -11.98 -15.67 -7.12
C ILE A 6 -11.62 -14.22 -6.79
N GLY A 7 -10.32 -13.92 -6.60
CA GLY A 7 -9.85 -12.56 -6.31
C GLY A 7 -10.12 -11.56 -7.46
N PHE A 8 -10.21 -12.03 -8.70
CA PHE A 8 -10.49 -11.19 -9.88
C PHE A 8 -11.95 -11.26 -10.37
N THR A 9 -12.88 -11.69 -9.53
CA THR A 9 -14.30 -11.77 -9.91
C THR A 9 -14.80 -10.42 -10.42
N GLY A 10 -15.32 -10.40 -11.65
CA GLY A 10 -15.79 -9.17 -12.32
C GLY A 10 -14.71 -8.31 -12.96
N LEU A 11 -13.42 -8.57 -12.71
CA LEU A 11 -12.30 -7.81 -13.28
C LEU A 11 -11.62 -8.56 -14.42
N ALA A 12 -11.27 -9.82 -14.20
CA ALA A 12 -10.56 -10.61 -15.20
C ALA A 12 -10.81 -12.12 -15.02
N THR A 13 -10.46 -12.89 -16.04
CA THR A 13 -10.44 -14.35 -16.00
C THR A 13 -9.07 -14.87 -16.40
N ILE A 14 -8.50 -15.74 -15.57
CA ILE A 14 -7.23 -16.41 -15.82
C ILE A 14 -7.51 -17.82 -16.30
N LYS A 15 -6.99 -18.17 -17.48
CA LYS A 15 -7.05 -19.51 -18.03
C LYS A 15 -5.66 -20.13 -18.12
N LYS A 16 -5.53 -21.35 -17.64
CA LYS A 16 -4.29 -22.13 -17.72
C LYS A 16 -4.41 -23.15 -18.83
N ASN A 17 -3.49 -23.10 -19.78
CA ASN A 17 -3.26 -24.15 -20.76
C ASN A 17 -1.95 -24.88 -20.41
N ARG A 18 -1.67 -26.02 -21.04
CA ARG A 18 -0.44 -26.80 -20.76
C ARG A 18 0.86 -26.02 -20.98
N LYS A 19 0.86 -25.01 -21.85
CA LYS A 19 2.07 -24.25 -22.25
C LYS A 19 2.09 -22.80 -21.79
N TYR A 20 0.96 -22.19 -21.43
CA TYR A 20 0.87 -20.78 -21.11
C TYR A 20 -0.32 -20.47 -20.18
N LEU A 21 -0.20 -19.32 -19.52
CA LEU A 21 -1.30 -18.66 -18.82
C LEU A 21 -1.79 -17.52 -19.71
N SER A 22 -3.10 -17.36 -19.81
CA SER A 22 -3.73 -16.20 -20.45
C SER A 22 -4.64 -15.50 -19.46
N ILE A 23 -4.63 -14.17 -19.48
CA ILE A 23 -5.55 -13.33 -18.74
C ILE A 23 -6.44 -12.60 -19.73
N SER A 24 -7.74 -12.61 -19.48
CA SER A 24 -8.73 -11.85 -20.23
C SER A 24 -9.38 -10.86 -19.30
N ILE A 25 -9.21 -9.57 -19.57
CA ILE A 25 -9.77 -8.48 -18.78
C ILE A 25 -11.22 -8.26 -19.21
N CYS A 26 -12.13 -8.05 -18.28
CA CYS A 26 -13.54 -7.76 -18.55
C CYS A 26 -13.69 -6.42 -19.28
N GLU A 27 -14.76 -6.28 -20.05
CA GLU A 27 -15.07 -5.03 -20.77
C GLU A 27 -15.27 -3.88 -19.78
N GLY A 28 -14.63 -2.73 -20.05
CA GLY A 28 -14.67 -1.54 -19.19
C GLY A 28 -13.71 -1.53 -18.00
N VAL A 29 -13.00 -2.63 -17.73
CA VAL A 29 -12.00 -2.74 -16.66
C VAL A 29 -10.64 -2.29 -17.16
N GLN A 30 -9.95 -1.45 -16.40
CA GLN A 30 -8.58 -1.05 -16.69
C GLN A 30 -7.56 -1.98 -16.03
N LEU A 31 -6.37 -2.08 -16.60
CA LEU A 31 -5.29 -2.88 -16.01
C LEU A 31 -4.94 -2.42 -14.59
N LEU A 32 -5.10 -1.12 -14.30
CA LEU A 32 -4.85 -0.53 -12.99
C LEU A 32 -5.81 -1.10 -11.93
N ASP A 33 -7.07 -1.36 -12.28
CA ASP A 33 -8.06 -1.94 -11.36
C ASP A 33 -7.63 -3.33 -10.88
N LEU A 34 -7.00 -4.12 -11.78
CA LEU A 34 -6.44 -5.42 -11.43
C LEU A 34 -5.25 -5.29 -10.46
N PHE A 35 -4.36 -4.31 -10.70
CA PHE A 35 -3.26 -4.08 -9.78
C PHE A 35 -3.76 -3.62 -8.41
N TYR A 36 -4.75 -2.74 -8.35
CA TYR A 36 -5.33 -2.31 -7.09
C TYR A 36 -5.98 -3.47 -6.33
N SER A 37 -6.69 -4.36 -7.01
CA SER A 37 -7.24 -5.58 -6.40
C SER A 37 -6.14 -6.43 -5.76
N ILE A 38 -5.02 -6.67 -6.47
CA ILE A 38 -3.88 -7.43 -5.92
C ILE A 38 -3.26 -6.71 -4.72
N TYR A 39 -3.12 -5.38 -4.78
CA TYR A 39 -2.51 -4.61 -3.71
C TYR A 39 -3.38 -4.56 -2.44
N GLN A 40 -4.71 -4.53 -2.59
CA GLN A 40 -5.64 -4.60 -1.46
C GLN A 40 -5.47 -5.89 -0.65
N ASP A 41 -5.14 -7.01 -1.30
CA ASP A 41 -4.90 -8.29 -0.65
C ASP A 41 -3.48 -8.43 -0.07
N SER A 42 -2.60 -7.44 -0.29
CA SER A 42 -1.22 -7.49 0.19
C SER A 42 -1.11 -7.25 1.68
N ASN A 43 -0.84 -8.30 2.45
CA ASN A 43 -0.61 -8.20 3.89
C ASN A 43 0.51 -7.23 4.29
N VAL A 44 1.51 -7.00 3.43
CA VAL A 44 2.58 -6.02 3.68
C VAL A 44 2.04 -4.60 3.59
N LEU A 45 1.26 -4.28 2.55
CA LEU A 45 0.65 -2.96 2.38
C LEU A 45 -0.40 -2.68 3.46
N GLN A 46 -1.20 -3.67 3.81
CA GLN A 46 -2.17 -3.57 4.91
C GLN A 46 -1.45 -3.37 6.27
N CYS A 47 -0.32 -4.03 6.49
CA CYS A 47 0.48 -3.82 7.70
C CYS A 47 1.09 -2.40 7.75
N LEU A 48 1.56 -1.85 6.63
CA LEU A 48 2.02 -0.46 6.56
C LEU A 48 0.88 0.52 6.87
N LYS A 49 -0.29 0.33 6.28
CA LYS A 49 -1.50 1.10 6.62
C LYS A 49 -1.80 1.05 8.12
N TYR A 50 -1.79 -0.15 8.68
CA TYR A 50 -2.03 -0.38 10.10
C TYR A 50 -1.06 0.37 11.02
N MET A 51 0.23 0.41 10.65
CA MET A 51 1.25 1.15 11.41
C MET A 51 1.10 2.68 11.30
N ILE A 52 0.51 3.19 10.23
CA ILE A 52 0.28 4.62 10.00
C ILE A 52 -0.94 5.11 10.80
N LEU A 53 -2.01 4.34 10.84
CA LEU A 53 -3.31 4.75 11.41
C LEU A 53 -3.30 4.98 12.91
N ASN A 54 -2.25 4.60 13.60
CA ASN A 54 -1.97 4.97 14.99
C ASN A 54 -3.16 4.91 15.95
N ASP A 55 -3.94 3.83 15.92
CA ASP A 55 -4.96 3.60 16.93
C ASP A 55 -4.30 2.98 18.18
N ALA A 56 -4.62 3.49 19.38
CA ALA A 56 -4.09 2.99 20.66
C ALA A 56 -4.37 1.49 20.88
N ASN A 57 -5.33 0.93 20.16
CA ASN A 57 -5.68 -0.50 20.17
C ASN A 57 -4.91 -1.32 19.13
N ASN A 58 -4.08 -0.71 18.30
CA ASN A 58 -3.36 -1.36 17.21
C ASN A 58 -2.20 -2.22 17.76
N SER A 59 -2.51 -3.44 18.12
CA SER A 59 -1.51 -4.45 18.47
C SER A 59 -1.24 -5.36 17.26
N LEU A 60 -0.05 -5.93 17.18
CA LEU A 60 0.24 -6.95 16.16
C LEU A 60 -0.74 -8.13 16.25
N SER A 61 -1.27 -8.41 17.45
CA SER A 61 -2.27 -9.45 17.67
C SER A 61 -3.60 -9.13 16.97
N SER A 62 -4.06 -7.87 17.06
CA SER A 62 -5.28 -7.44 16.36
C SER A 62 -5.12 -7.55 14.84
N PHE A 63 -3.96 -7.15 14.31
CA PHE A 63 -3.65 -7.32 12.89
C PHE A 63 -3.66 -8.79 12.45
N MET A 64 -3.13 -9.70 13.30
CA MET A 64 -3.15 -11.13 13.02
C MET A 64 -4.57 -11.70 12.97
N GLU A 65 -5.43 -11.29 13.88
CA GLU A 65 -6.84 -11.71 13.94
C GLU A 65 -7.62 -11.20 12.74
N GLU A 66 -7.47 -9.92 12.40
CA GLU A 66 -8.17 -9.27 11.28
C GLU A 66 -7.79 -9.90 9.93
N HIS A 67 -6.51 -10.22 9.73
CA HIS A 67 -6.01 -10.77 8.47
C HIS A 67 -5.87 -12.31 8.47
N TYR A 68 -6.32 -12.99 9.51
CA TYR A 68 -6.27 -14.46 9.64
C TYR A 68 -4.87 -15.05 9.39
N ILE A 69 -3.82 -14.37 9.85
CA ILE A 69 -2.44 -14.79 9.63
C ILE A 69 -1.80 -15.36 10.91
N SER A 70 -0.85 -16.29 10.72
CA SER A 70 -0.12 -16.86 11.84
C SER A 70 0.86 -15.85 12.47
N LYS A 71 1.20 -16.05 13.74
CA LYS A 71 2.16 -15.21 14.45
C LYS A 71 3.51 -15.11 13.72
N SER A 72 4.04 -16.22 13.20
CA SER A 72 5.31 -16.24 12.46
C SER A 72 5.21 -15.43 11.16
N THR A 73 4.09 -15.50 10.46
CA THR A 73 3.83 -14.71 9.25
C THR A 73 3.75 -13.23 9.58
N ALA A 74 3.02 -12.84 10.64
CA ALA A 74 2.90 -11.45 11.06
C ALA A 74 4.25 -10.82 11.43
N TYR A 75 5.10 -11.54 12.17
CA TYR A 75 6.45 -11.07 12.48
C TYR A 75 7.30 -10.87 11.21
N ARG A 76 7.24 -11.79 10.26
CA ARG A 76 7.96 -11.66 8.99
C ARG A 76 7.47 -10.45 8.17
N ILE A 77 6.16 -10.24 8.09
CA ILE A 77 5.58 -9.08 7.43
C ILE A 77 6.06 -7.79 8.11
N ARG A 78 6.02 -7.73 9.42
CA ARG A 78 6.48 -6.59 10.19
C ARG A 78 7.94 -6.25 9.90
N GLU A 79 8.84 -7.23 9.86
CA GLU A 79 10.26 -7.01 9.53
C GLU A 79 10.44 -6.46 8.10
N ILE A 80 9.63 -6.92 7.14
CA ILE A 80 9.59 -6.35 5.79
C ILE A 80 9.18 -4.88 5.85
N CYS A 81 8.10 -4.57 6.57
CA CYS A 81 7.64 -3.18 6.75
C CYS A 81 8.71 -2.29 7.39
N TYR A 82 9.40 -2.79 8.43
CA TYR A 82 10.49 -2.05 9.07
C TYR A 82 11.63 -1.74 8.11
N SER A 83 12.01 -2.71 7.28
CA SER A 83 13.04 -2.51 6.26
C SER A 83 12.63 -1.43 5.25
N TYR A 84 11.39 -1.45 4.79
CA TYR A 84 10.83 -0.42 3.91
C TYR A 84 10.86 0.96 4.54
N LEU A 85 10.32 1.09 5.74
CA LEU A 85 10.24 2.35 6.47
C LEU A 85 11.64 2.94 6.72
N LYS A 86 12.60 2.09 7.08
CA LYS A 86 13.99 2.50 7.26
C LYS A 86 14.62 3.05 5.97
N CYS A 87 14.33 2.43 4.82
CA CYS A 87 14.84 2.88 3.53
C CYS A 87 14.35 4.30 3.17
N ILE A 88 13.15 4.68 3.56
CA ILE A 88 12.61 6.04 3.34
C ILE A 88 12.88 6.98 4.53
N GLY A 89 13.74 6.56 5.47
CA GLY A 89 14.15 7.37 6.62
C GLY A 89 13.08 7.51 7.71
N LEU A 90 12.16 6.55 7.79
CA LEU A 90 11.18 6.42 8.87
C LEU A 90 11.60 5.32 9.84
N ASN A 91 11.15 5.42 11.08
CA ASN A 91 11.34 4.42 12.12
C ASN A 91 9.99 3.93 12.66
N VAL A 92 10.02 2.90 13.50
CA VAL A 92 8.82 2.38 14.15
C VAL A 92 9.07 2.30 15.65
N GLU A 93 8.19 2.88 16.44
CA GLU A 93 8.13 2.73 17.90
C GLU A 93 6.73 2.26 18.29
N ARG A 94 6.66 1.21 19.12
CA ARG A 94 5.40 0.65 19.61
C ARG A 94 4.38 0.35 18.50
N ASN A 95 4.84 -0.19 17.36
CA ASN A 95 4.07 -0.45 16.14
C ASN A 95 3.53 0.81 15.42
N GLN A 96 4.06 1.98 15.73
CA GLN A 96 3.69 3.25 15.09
C GLN A 96 4.84 3.76 14.24
N VAL A 97 4.52 4.29 13.06
CA VAL A 97 5.48 4.97 12.22
C VAL A 97 5.83 6.33 12.81
N ILE A 98 7.12 6.55 13.00
CA ILE A 98 7.66 7.81 13.49
C ILE A 98 8.73 8.35 12.56
N GLY A 99 8.87 9.65 12.48
CA GLY A 99 9.87 10.35 11.68
C GLY A 99 9.41 11.72 11.22
N GLU A 100 10.10 12.24 10.23
CA GLU A 100 9.77 13.52 9.62
C GLU A 100 8.37 13.50 9.00
N GLU A 101 7.54 14.47 9.31
CA GLU A 101 6.13 14.52 8.90
C GLU A 101 5.98 14.42 7.37
N TYR A 102 6.83 15.08 6.59
CA TYR A 102 6.78 15.03 5.14
C TYR A 102 7.02 13.61 4.58
N ARG A 103 7.84 12.79 5.26
CA ARG A 103 8.08 11.40 4.87
C ARG A 103 6.88 10.51 5.16
N ILE A 104 6.20 10.75 6.29
CA ILE A 104 4.95 10.06 6.62
C ILE A 104 3.88 10.42 5.59
N ARG A 105 3.72 11.68 5.27
CA ARG A 105 2.78 12.15 4.23
C ARG A 105 3.11 11.56 2.86
N PHE A 106 4.39 11.49 2.51
CA PHE A 106 4.83 10.83 1.28
C PHE A 106 4.45 9.35 1.24
N LEU A 107 4.66 8.62 2.35
CA LEU A 107 4.27 7.21 2.45
C LEU A 107 2.75 7.02 2.28
N ILE A 108 1.94 7.87 2.93
CA ILE A 108 0.47 7.85 2.79
C ILE A 108 0.06 8.09 1.33
N ALA A 109 0.66 9.10 0.69
CA ALA A 109 0.40 9.39 -0.72
C ALA A 109 0.82 8.25 -1.64
N LEU A 110 1.97 7.63 -1.38
CA LEU A 110 2.44 6.46 -2.12
C LEU A 110 1.47 5.29 -2.00
N LEU A 111 1.00 4.98 -0.80
CA LEU A 111 0.01 3.93 -0.55
C LEU A 111 -1.29 4.21 -1.31
N HIS A 112 -1.76 5.44 -1.27
CA HIS A 112 -3.00 5.83 -1.96
C HIS A 112 -2.85 5.79 -3.48
N TYR A 113 -1.89 6.53 -4.06
CA TYR A 113 -1.79 6.71 -5.51
C TYR A 113 -1.22 5.52 -6.27
N LYS A 114 -0.21 4.87 -5.69
CA LYS A 114 0.44 3.76 -6.38
C LYS A 114 -0.26 2.44 -6.13
N TYR A 115 -0.76 2.25 -4.92
CA TYR A 115 -1.28 0.95 -4.48
C TYR A 115 -2.79 0.95 -4.23
N GLY A 116 -3.47 2.10 -4.31
CA GLY A 116 -4.90 2.20 -4.04
C GLY A 116 -5.27 1.90 -2.57
N ILE A 117 -4.31 2.01 -1.64
CA ILE A 117 -4.53 1.76 -0.21
C ILE A 117 -4.90 3.08 0.47
N GLU A 118 -6.16 3.21 0.86
CA GLU A 118 -6.65 4.37 1.59
C GLU A 118 -6.33 4.25 3.08
N CYS A 119 -5.55 5.19 3.61
CA CYS A 119 -5.19 5.24 5.03
C CYS A 119 -6.24 5.94 5.89
N TYR A 120 -7.07 6.80 5.30
CA TYR A 120 -8.10 7.56 6.00
C TYR A 120 -9.40 7.52 5.20
N ASP A 121 -10.52 7.41 5.91
CA ASP A 121 -11.83 7.62 5.31
C ASP A 121 -11.97 9.11 4.99
N ILE A 122 -12.04 9.41 3.70
CA ILE A 122 -12.23 10.77 3.20
C ILE A 122 -13.73 11.01 3.13
N ASN A 123 -14.25 11.81 4.05
CA ASN A 123 -15.61 12.33 3.94
C ASN A 123 -15.62 13.61 3.08
N ASP A 124 -16.81 14.09 2.69
CA ASP A 124 -16.95 15.25 1.79
C ASP A 124 -16.31 16.54 2.34
N GLU A 125 -16.15 16.67 3.65
CA GLU A 125 -15.47 17.81 4.29
C GLU A 125 -13.96 17.73 4.13
N ASP A 126 -13.40 16.52 4.04
CA ASP A 126 -11.96 16.26 3.89
C ASP A 126 -11.48 16.29 2.43
N ILE A 127 -12.38 16.39 1.44
CA ILE A 127 -12.02 16.47 0.01
C ILE A 127 -11.07 17.65 -0.25
N ASN A 128 -11.29 18.80 0.41
CA ASN A 128 -10.41 19.96 0.29
C ASN A 128 -9.04 19.70 0.94
N PHE A 129 -8.99 18.99 2.05
CA PHE A 129 -7.75 18.57 2.70
C PHE A 129 -6.99 17.60 1.80
N SER A 130 -7.66 16.59 1.26
CA SER A 130 -7.09 15.62 0.34
C SER A 130 -6.58 16.27 -0.94
N ARG A 131 -7.34 17.20 -1.52
CA ARG A 131 -6.92 17.96 -2.71
C ARG A 131 -5.68 18.82 -2.43
N ASN A 132 -5.61 19.48 -1.29
CA ASN A 132 -4.44 20.25 -0.87
C ASN A 132 -3.27 19.33 -0.54
N PHE A 133 -3.51 18.19 0.05
CA PHE A 133 -2.51 17.17 0.34
C PHE A 133 -1.91 16.58 -0.95
N ILE A 134 -2.75 16.30 -1.95
CA ILE A 134 -2.36 15.87 -3.30
C ILE A 134 -1.51 16.96 -3.96
N MET A 135 -1.92 18.22 -3.91
CA MET A 135 -1.13 19.33 -4.46
C MET A 135 0.24 19.45 -3.78
N ILE A 136 0.29 19.35 -2.45
CA ILE A 136 1.55 19.39 -1.70
C ILE A 136 2.44 18.21 -2.06
N THR A 137 1.88 17.00 -2.20
CA THR A 137 2.64 15.80 -2.58
C THR A 137 3.12 15.87 -4.02
N ASN A 138 2.31 16.34 -4.95
CA ASN A 138 2.72 16.56 -6.34
C ASN A 138 3.84 17.62 -6.44
N LEU A 139 3.71 18.73 -5.72
CA LEU A 139 4.76 19.76 -5.62
C LEU A 139 6.06 19.20 -5.01
N THR A 140 5.95 18.26 -4.09
CA THR A 140 7.10 17.64 -3.42
C THR A 140 7.74 16.56 -4.31
N ILE A 141 6.94 15.82 -5.08
CA ILE A 141 7.43 14.83 -6.08
C ILE A 141 8.18 15.55 -7.22
N ASP A 142 7.76 16.75 -7.59
CA ASP A 142 8.48 17.58 -8.57
C ASP A 142 9.74 18.25 -8.01
N ASN A 143 9.95 18.22 -6.70
CA ASN A 143 11.16 18.74 -6.09
C ASN A 143 12.36 17.83 -6.41
N VAL A 144 13.43 18.43 -6.90
CA VAL A 144 14.69 17.74 -7.29
C VAL A 144 15.22 16.87 -6.14
N TYR A 145 15.09 17.31 -4.90
CA TYR A 145 15.55 16.58 -3.71
C TYR A 145 14.81 15.25 -3.53
N LEU A 146 13.49 15.21 -3.72
CA LEU A 146 12.70 13.99 -3.64
C LEU A 146 12.97 13.05 -4.81
N LYS A 147 13.15 13.58 -6.02
CA LYS A 147 13.56 12.78 -7.18
C LYS A 147 14.94 12.13 -6.95
N THR A 148 15.87 12.87 -6.36
CA THR A 148 17.21 12.34 -6.05
C THR A 148 17.11 11.26 -4.97
N THR A 149 16.38 11.50 -3.91
CA THR A 149 16.21 10.52 -2.81
C THR A 149 15.49 9.26 -3.29
N ILE A 150 14.48 9.39 -4.14
CA ILE A 150 13.75 8.27 -4.75
C ILE A 150 14.69 7.45 -5.66
N ASN A 151 15.50 8.11 -6.49
CA ASN A 151 16.45 7.44 -7.36
C ASN A 151 17.60 6.76 -6.61
N GLU A 152 18.12 7.36 -5.53
CA GLU A 152 19.15 6.77 -4.70
C GLU A 152 18.71 5.45 -4.03
N TYR A 153 17.44 5.31 -3.74
CA TYR A 153 16.89 4.10 -3.09
C TYR A 153 16.25 3.11 -4.07
N GLY A 154 16.28 3.36 -5.38
CA GLY A 154 15.85 2.39 -6.41
C GLY A 154 14.36 2.02 -6.39
N TYR A 155 13.52 2.86 -5.82
CA TYR A 155 12.09 2.53 -5.61
C TYR A 155 11.18 2.88 -6.80
N PHE A 156 11.71 3.45 -7.88
CA PHE A 156 10.93 3.90 -9.03
C PHE A 156 11.72 3.74 -10.35
N GLU A 157 11.92 2.51 -10.76
CA GLU A 157 12.06 2.15 -12.18
C GLU A 157 10.77 1.51 -12.68
#